data_5ad6b28aa06c14e02bdfb989610dcaab
#
_entry.id   5ad6b28aa06c14e02bdfb989610dcaab
#
_cell.length_a   1.000
_cell.length_b   1.000
_cell.length_c   1.000
_cell.angle_alpha   90.00
_cell.angle_beta   90.00
_cell.angle_gamma   90.00
#
_symmetry.space_group_name_H-M   'P 1'
#
loop_
_entity.id
_entity.type
_entity.pdbx_description
1 polymer ?
#
loop_
_entity_poly.entity_id
_entity_poly.type
_entity_poly.pdbx_seq_one_letter_code
_entity_poly.pdbx_strand_id
1 'polypeptide(L)'
;LAPEARTNQLRRYAVAIVAIVLGLSMIPLAAMAARKARTLLAPQGAPSRLPPPRSIPYPQLEWPLVVSGGQYMPLAWAEIAGWAVDDHVQAYKAFRISCASIAAQRNPPEDSRALGASLREPCRAAKALQISEDAKARAFFEENFLPLQISRLGEDAGFVTGYYEPIIDGSRTQTDVYSVPVYRRPSNLFVRGFKQESASLPNKGQVFRKIGRRKLVPYYDRGEIEDGIIAGRGLEICWLKNQTDLLFAQIQGSARIHLEDSSTIRINYDAHNGYPYTAVGRILIDRGIIPKEQMSMQKIREWMEQNPDGANELRRQNRAYVFFREVSLSDKDEAVGGQGVPLTPGRSIAVDNSLHVYGTLFFIEGELPIESAQSKTPFRRLMVAQDTGSAITGPARADIYYGAGIEAGRVSGRFRHNMRFVMLVPKSLDPAARGRKMPLPDPRPSEKIAKLFPQTDPLKDKPKEPGSEAKPPVAPSAATPLAENKVPLPQARPAIEPEYIDRRHRRLYRHR
;
A
#
# COMPACT_ATOMS: atom_id res chain seq x y z
N LEU A 1 37.27 11.95 -49.99
CA LEU A 1 36.37 11.18 -50.85
C LEU A 1 35.14 10.79 -50.09
N ALA A 2 33.96 11.26 -50.20
CA ALA A 2 33.14 12.09 -51.06
C ALA A 2 31.76 12.21 -50.30
N PRO A 3 31.06 13.28 -50.38
CA PRO A 3 29.72 13.43 -49.79
C PRO A 3 28.68 13.52 -50.92
N GLU A 4 28.30 12.42 -51.55
CA GLU A 4 27.24 12.45 -52.58
C GLU A 4 26.05 11.54 -52.35
N ALA A 5 25.96 10.82 -51.22
CA ALA A 5 24.89 9.86 -50.99
C ALA A 5 23.67 10.38 -50.21
N ARG A 6 23.67 11.65 -49.72
CA ARG A 6 22.56 12.17 -48.89
C ARG A 6 21.52 13.03 -49.61
N THR A 7 21.79 13.44 -50.83
CA THR A 7 20.88 14.33 -51.60
C THR A 7 19.79 13.61 -52.38
N ASN A 8 19.93 12.31 -52.62
CA ASN A 8 18.92 11.56 -53.39
C ASN A 8 17.76 10.98 -52.59
N GLN A 9 17.86 10.91 -51.28
CA GLN A 9 16.73 10.45 -50.43
C GLN A 9 15.71 11.57 -50.14
N LEU A 10 16.13 12.80 -50.02
CA LEU A 10 15.22 13.93 -49.75
C LEU A 10 14.39 14.36 -50.98
N ARG A 11 14.87 14.08 -52.21
CA ARG A 11 14.08 14.33 -53.43
C ARG A 11 12.94 13.31 -53.67
N ARG A 12 13.03 12.11 -53.13
CA ARG A 12 11.96 11.11 -53.29
C ARG A 12 10.77 11.32 -52.34
N TYR A 13 10.98 11.98 -51.22
CA TYR A 13 9.88 12.31 -50.29
C TYR A 13 9.14 13.60 -50.67
N ALA A 14 9.77 14.54 -51.37
CA ALA A 14 9.11 15.76 -51.81
C ALA A 14 8.12 15.53 -52.98
N VAL A 15 8.34 14.51 -53.79
CA VAL A 15 7.46 14.17 -54.93
C VAL A 15 6.25 13.37 -54.48
N ALA A 16 6.36 12.61 -53.37
CA ALA A 16 5.22 11.83 -52.83
C ALA A 16 4.20 12.70 -52.09
N ILE A 17 4.59 13.84 -51.51
CA ILE A 17 3.70 14.74 -50.76
C ILE A 17 2.89 15.63 -51.69
N VAL A 18 3.42 16.01 -52.86
CA VAL A 18 2.70 16.82 -53.87
C VAL A 18 1.63 16.01 -54.61
N ALA A 19 1.80 14.66 -54.75
CA ALA A 19 0.78 13.81 -55.38
C ALA A 19 -0.43 13.53 -54.50
N ILE A 20 -0.33 13.65 -53.16
CA ILE A 20 -1.44 13.41 -52.23
C ILE A 20 -2.32 14.65 -52.02
N VAL A 21 -1.78 15.85 -52.25
CA VAL A 21 -2.53 17.10 -52.09
C VAL A 21 -3.36 17.45 -53.34
N LEU A 22 -3.02 16.94 -54.51
CA LEU A 22 -3.75 17.17 -55.78
C LEU A 22 -4.83 16.13 -56.12
N GLY A 23 -4.94 15.05 -55.32
CA GLY A 23 -5.94 14.00 -55.54
C GLY A 23 -7.28 14.18 -54.80
N LEU A 24 -7.46 15.23 -53.99
CA LEU A 24 -8.62 15.41 -53.10
C LEU A 24 -9.58 16.54 -53.50
N SER A 25 -9.45 17.14 -54.72
CA SER A 25 -10.24 18.31 -55.14
C SER A 25 -11.24 18.05 -56.28
N MET A 26 -11.61 16.82 -56.58
CA MET A 26 -12.66 16.53 -57.58
C MET A 26 -13.72 15.55 -57.00
N ILE A 27 -14.49 16.05 -56.08
CA ILE A 27 -15.80 15.43 -55.76
C ILE A 27 -16.89 16.21 -56.51
N PRO A 28 -17.67 15.59 -57.38
CA PRO A 28 -18.69 16.32 -58.16
C PRO A 28 -19.86 16.75 -57.30
N LEU A 29 -20.25 17.99 -57.45
CA LEU A 29 -21.36 18.72 -56.82
C LEU A 29 -22.73 18.24 -57.30
N ALA A 30 -22.96 16.92 -57.46
CA ALA A 30 -24.20 16.38 -58.05
C ALA A 30 -25.01 15.44 -57.10
N ALA A 31 -24.77 15.44 -55.80
CA ALA A 31 -25.51 14.61 -54.89
C ALA A 31 -26.27 15.36 -53.77
N MET A 32 -26.55 16.66 -53.96
CA MET A 32 -27.31 17.45 -52.98
C MET A 32 -28.72 17.84 -53.41
N ALA A 33 -29.32 17.15 -54.41
CA ALA A 33 -30.67 17.49 -54.91
C ALA A 33 -31.75 16.41 -54.82
N ALA A 34 -31.62 15.41 -53.94
CA ALA A 34 -32.63 14.37 -53.84
C ALA A 34 -32.88 13.83 -52.42
N ARG A 35 -33.03 14.70 -51.42
CA ARG A 35 -33.61 14.34 -50.11
C ARG A 35 -34.50 15.49 -49.57
N LYS A 36 -35.41 15.98 -50.39
CA LYS A 36 -36.61 16.63 -49.89
C LYS A 36 -37.79 15.70 -50.09
N ALA A 37 -38.57 15.54 -49.08
CA ALA A 37 -39.87 14.85 -48.99
C ALA A 37 -39.83 13.45 -48.41
N ARG A 38 -39.88 13.44 -47.06
CA ARG A 38 -40.90 12.66 -46.29
C ARG A 38 -40.74 13.02 -44.80
N THR A 39 -41.22 14.23 -44.49
CA THR A 39 -41.59 14.53 -43.10
C THR A 39 -42.92 13.79 -42.86
N LEU A 40 -42.84 12.58 -42.39
CA LEU A 40 -43.99 11.93 -41.75
C LEU A 40 -44.22 12.67 -40.43
N LEU A 41 -45.30 13.41 -40.35
CA LEU A 41 -45.85 13.94 -39.11
C LEU A 41 -45.96 12.77 -38.11
N ALA A 42 -45.01 12.70 -37.17
CA ALA A 42 -45.21 11.91 -35.98
C ALA A 42 -46.36 12.56 -35.17
N PRO A 43 -47.29 11.79 -34.62
CA PRO A 43 -48.34 12.35 -33.78
C PRO A 43 -47.64 13.06 -32.60
N GLN A 44 -47.99 14.33 -32.39
CA GLN A 44 -47.61 15.07 -31.20
C GLN A 44 -48.29 14.42 -29.99
N GLY A 45 -47.64 13.40 -29.44
CA GLY A 45 -47.93 12.92 -28.11
C GLY A 45 -47.64 14.07 -27.14
N ALA A 46 -48.60 14.42 -26.32
CA ALA A 46 -48.44 15.39 -25.26
C ALA A 46 -47.13 15.16 -24.52
N PRO A 47 -46.35 16.21 -24.15
CA PRO A 47 -45.10 16.03 -23.41
C PRO A 47 -45.44 15.29 -22.13
N SER A 48 -44.98 14.07 -22.03
CA SER A 48 -44.99 13.30 -20.80
C SER A 48 -44.18 14.11 -19.79
N ARG A 49 -44.84 14.88 -18.95
CA ARG A 49 -44.25 15.49 -17.78
C ARG A 49 -43.87 14.35 -16.84
N LEU A 50 -42.70 13.79 -17.05
CA LEU A 50 -42.04 13.01 -16.02
C LEU A 50 -42.00 13.88 -14.77
N PRO A 51 -42.55 13.40 -13.64
CA PRO A 51 -42.42 14.15 -12.39
C PRO A 51 -40.95 14.45 -12.19
N PRO A 52 -40.59 15.65 -11.71
CA PRO A 52 -39.20 16.00 -11.44
C PRO A 52 -38.60 14.89 -10.57
N PRO A 53 -37.37 14.44 -10.88
CA PRO A 53 -36.72 13.42 -10.07
C PRO A 53 -36.76 13.89 -8.62
N ARG A 54 -37.43 13.12 -7.77
CA ARG A 54 -37.38 13.38 -6.33
C ARG A 54 -35.94 13.32 -5.93
N SER A 55 -35.37 14.42 -5.48
CA SER A 55 -34.06 14.46 -4.86
C SER A 55 -34.16 13.63 -3.59
N ILE A 56 -33.84 12.35 -3.68
CA ILE A 56 -33.60 11.55 -2.47
C ILE A 56 -32.33 12.14 -1.90
N PRO A 57 -32.35 12.71 -0.69
CA PRO A 57 -31.12 13.19 -0.07
C PRO A 57 -30.18 11.99 0.02
N TYR A 58 -28.97 12.13 -0.56
CA TYR A 58 -27.92 11.12 -0.38
C TYR A 58 -27.74 10.89 1.12
N PRO A 59 -27.65 9.64 1.59
CA PRO A 59 -27.28 9.40 2.96
C PRO A 59 -26.00 10.17 3.22
N GLN A 60 -26.00 11.00 4.28
CA GLN A 60 -24.77 11.66 4.69
C GLN A 60 -23.78 10.58 5.07
N LEU A 61 -22.53 10.77 4.65
CA LEU A 61 -21.47 9.84 5.03
C LEU A 61 -21.34 9.86 6.54
N GLU A 62 -21.49 8.71 7.17
CA GLU A 62 -21.30 8.59 8.62
C GLU A 62 -19.79 8.61 8.92
N TRP A 63 -19.41 9.43 9.89
CA TRP A 63 -18.04 9.52 10.36
C TRP A 63 -17.91 8.92 11.76
N PRO A 64 -16.79 8.23 12.08
CA PRO A 64 -15.65 7.94 11.21
C PRO A 64 -15.98 6.97 10.07
N LEU A 65 -15.41 7.24 8.89
CA LEU A 65 -15.46 6.29 7.79
C LEU A 65 -14.56 5.08 8.10
N VAL A 66 -15.13 3.88 8.13
CA VAL A 66 -14.40 2.65 8.41
C VAL A 66 -14.10 1.91 7.12
N VAL A 67 -12.81 1.78 6.77
CA VAL A 67 -12.34 1.09 5.56
C VAL A 67 -11.09 0.28 5.89
N SER A 68 -11.05 -1.00 5.49
CA SER A 68 -9.87 -1.88 5.61
C SER A 68 -9.24 -1.90 7.01
N GLY A 69 -10.06 -1.89 8.06
CA GLY A 69 -9.59 -1.93 9.46
C GLY A 69 -9.04 -0.59 9.99
N GLY A 70 -9.11 0.46 9.19
CA GLY A 70 -8.82 1.85 9.59
C GLY A 70 -10.10 2.65 9.78
N GLN A 71 -10.03 3.63 10.65
CA GLN A 71 -11.04 4.67 10.81
C GLN A 71 -10.48 6.02 10.37
N TYR A 72 -11.29 6.77 9.65
CA TYR A 72 -10.92 8.05 9.04
C TYR A 72 -11.87 9.12 9.50
N MET A 73 -11.35 10.28 9.92
CA MET A 73 -12.12 11.44 10.38
C MET A 73 -11.62 12.69 9.64
N PRO A 74 -12.48 13.46 8.96
CA PRO A 74 -12.09 14.69 8.32
C PRO A 74 -11.63 15.72 9.35
N LEU A 75 -10.62 16.51 8.96
CA LEU A 75 -10.07 17.59 9.77
C LEU A 75 -10.06 18.90 8.95
N ALA A 76 -10.15 20.01 9.65
CA ALA A 76 -9.73 21.29 9.08
C ALA A 76 -8.18 21.44 9.20
N TRP A 77 -7.56 22.16 8.27
CA TRP A 77 -6.11 22.42 8.33
C TRP A 77 -5.67 23.11 9.61
N ALA A 78 -6.53 23.96 10.18
CA ALA A 78 -6.27 24.64 11.46
C ALA A 78 -6.25 23.70 12.67
N GLU A 79 -6.82 22.50 12.57
CA GLU A 79 -6.84 21.49 13.64
C GLU A 79 -5.57 20.61 13.65
N ILE A 80 -4.67 20.79 12.68
CA ILE A 80 -3.42 20.04 12.58
C ILE A 80 -2.32 20.85 13.26
N ALA A 81 -1.98 20.47 14.49
CA ALA A 81 -0.99 21.18 15.28
C ALA A 81 0.39 21.13 14.60
N GLY A 82 0.99 22.31 14.39
CA GLY A 82 2.30 22.43 13.74
C GLY A 82 2.28 22.38 12.22
N TRP A 83 1.13 22.22 11.57
CA TRP A 83 1.02 22.27 10.12
C TRP A 83 1.63 23.55 9.54
N ALA A 84 1.29 24.70 10.11
CA ALA A 84 1.71 26.00 9.61
C ALA A 84 3.24 26.29 9.71
N VAL A 85 3.97 25.50 10.51
CA VAL A 85 5.40 25.72 10.80
C VAL A 85 6.33 24.58 10.34
N ASP A 86 5.79 23.56 9.66
CA ASP A 86 6.60 22.51 9.04
C ASP A 86 7.36 23.06 7.82
N ASP A 87 8.52 22.49 7.52
CA ASP A 87 9.26 22.74 6.27
C ASP A 87 8.57 22.04 5.10
N HIS A 88 7.55 22.71 4.54
CA HIS A 88 6.77 22.19 3.43
C HIS A 88 7.57 22.12 2.13
N VAL A 89 8.60 22.93 1.96
CA VAL A 89 9.49 22.84 0.78
C VAL A 89 10.23 21.52 0.77
N GLN A 90 10.74 21.08 1.91
CA GLN A 90 11.43 19.79 2.00
C GLN A 90 10.45 18.62 1.76
N ALA A 91 9.25 18.70 2.32
CA ALA A 91 8.19 17.70 2.06
C ALA A 91 7.78 17.69 0.57
N TYR A 92 7.67 18.86 -0.05
CA TYR A 92 7.35 18.99 -1.46
C TYR A 92 8.42 18.40 -2.37
N LYS A 93 9.70 18.61 -2.06
CA LYS A 93 10.82 17.99 -2.78
C LYS A 93 10.75 16.46 -2.68
N ALA A 94 10.53 15.92 -1.49
CA ALA A 94 10.36 14.47 -1.29
C ALA A 94 9.14 13.91 -2.05
N PHE A 95 8.01 14.63 -2.04
CA PHE A 95 6.83 14.25 -2.81
C PHE A 95 7.09 14.25 -4.32
N ARG A 96 7.80 15.25 -4.86
CA ARG A 96 8.17 15.30 -6.28
C ARG A 96 9.04 14.13 -6.71
N ILE A 97 9.92 13.62 -5.84
CA ILE A 97 10.70 12.40 -6.09
C ILE A 97 9.75 11.21 -6.34
N SER A 98 8.74 11.02 -5.49
CA SER A 98 7.70 10.00 -5.68
C SER A 98 6.92 10.19 -6.97
N CYS A 99 6.61 11.44 -7.31
CA CYS A 99 5.85 11.77 -8.51
C CYS A 99 6.55 11.40 -9.82
N ALA A 100 7.88 11.35 -9.85
CA ALA A 100 8.63 10.90 -11.03
C ALA A 100 8.29 9.44 -11.38
N SER A 101 8.28 8.57 -10.38
CA SER A 101 7.92 7.15 -10.52
C SER A 101 6.43 6.98 -10.87
N ILE A 102 5.53 7.72 -10.21
CA ILE A 102 4.08 7.65 -10.44
C ILE A 102 3.72 8.08 -11.87
N ALA A 103 4.35 9.15 -12.37
CA ALA A 103 4.11 9.67 -13.71
C ALA A 103 4.66 8.76 -14.82
N ALA A 104 5.69 7.96 -14.53
CA ALA A 104 6.30 7.02 -15.48
C ALA A 104 5.41 5.79 -15.76
N GLN A 105 4.48 5.47 -14.89
CA GLN A 105 3.57 4.33 -15.08
C GLN A 105 2.56 4.61 -16.20
N ARG A 106 2.70 3.94 -17.35
CA ARG A 106 1.79 4.10 -18.48
C ARG A 106 0.39 3.58 -18.21
N ASN A 107 0.27 2.39 -17.63
CA ASN A 107 -0.99 1.73 -17.26
C ASN A 107 -0.89 1.30 -15.80
N PRO A 108 -1.30 2.13 -14.83
CA PRO A 108 -1.35 1.67 -13.47
C PRO A 108 -2.40 0.57 -13.37
N PRO A 109 -2.11 -0.51 -12.61
CA PRO A 109 -3.15 -1.47 -12.28
C PRO A 109 -4.32 -0.74 -11.60
N GLU A 110 -5.53 -1.25 -11.84
CA GLU A 110 -6.71 -0.77 -11.13
C GLU A 110 -6.45 -0.95 -9.62
N ASP A 111 -6.39 0.16 -8.91
CA ASP A 111 -5.97 0.14 -7.50
C ASP A 111 -7.20 0.02 -6.61
N SER A 112 -7.39 -1.18 -6.04
CA SER A 112 -8.48 -1.50 -5.11
C SER A 112 -8.21 -1.08 -3.66
N ARG A 113 -7.04 -0.50 -3.39
CA ARG A 113 -6.72 0.02 -2.06
C ARG A 113 -7.62 1.19 -1.70
N ALA A 114 -7.87 1.37 -0.43
CA ALA A 114 -8.81 2.35 0.10
C ALA A 114 -8.54 3.79 -0.40
N LEU A 115 -8.48 4.76 0.45
CA LEU A 115 -8.27 6.16 0.06
C LEU A 115 -6.86 6.39 -0.48
N GLY A 116 -6.71 7.30 -1.45
CA GLY A 116 -5.41 7.67 -2.02
C GLY A 116 -4.92 6.76 -3.16
N ALA A 117 -5.80 5.95 -3.75
CA ALA A 117 -5.47 5.05 -4.85
C ALA A 117 -4.84 5.74 -6.08
N SER A 118 -5.04 7.03 -6.29
CA SER A 118 -4.47 7.76 -7.43
C SER A 118 -3.89 9.11 -7.03
N LEU A 119 -2.58 9.21 -7.13
CA LEU A 119 -1.83 10.46 -6.92
C LEU A 119 -1.44 11.15 -8.25
N ARG A 120 -1.95 10.66 -9.38
CA ARG A 120 -1.54 11.16 -10.71
C ARG A 120 -1.84 12.63 -10.91
N GLU A 121 -3.00 13.10 -10.47
CA GLU A 121 -3.40 14.49 -10.63
C GLU A 121 -2.53 15.44 -9.78
N PRO A 122 -2.38 15.23 -8.45
CA PRO A 122 -1.43 16.02 -7.66
C PRO A 122 0.01 15.92 -8.17
N CYS A 123 0.46 14.75 -8.63
CA CYS A 123 1.79 14.59 -9.20
C CYS A 123 1.99 15.34 -10.51
N ARG A 124 0.96 15.44 -11.35
CA ARG A 124 1.00 16.27 -12.58
C ARG A 124 1.12 17.74 -12.23
N ALA A 125 0.35 18.20 -11.24
CA ALA A 125 0.44 19.56 -10.71
C ALA A 125 1.84 19.83 -10.11
N ALA A 126 2.36 18.94 -9.27
CA ALA A 126 3.69 19.08 -8.67
C ALA A 126 4.82 19.11 -9.71
N LYS A 127 4.69 18.37 -10.82
CA LYS A 127 5.69 18.37 -11.88
C LYS A 127 5.74 19.70 -12.63
N ALA A 128 4.59 20.34 -12.83
CA ALA A 128 4.48 21.61 -13.54
C ALA A 128 5.03 22.81 -12.74
N LEU A 129 5.14 22.68 -11.42
CA LEU A 129 5.52 23.77 -10.52
C LEU A 129 6.95 23.58 -9.99
N GLN A 130 7.68 24.71 -9.91
CA GLN A 130 8.97 24.81 -9.21
C GLN A 130 8.74 25.66 -7.95
N ILE A 131 8.63 25.01 -6.80
CA ILE A 131 8.32 25.67 -5.54
C ILE A 131 9.58 25.67 -4.65
N SER A 132 10.00 26.87 -4.26
CA SER A 132 11.15 27.10 -3.36
C SER A 132 10.77 27.87 -2.07
N GLU A 133 9.51 28.35 -1.99
CA GLU A 133 9.00 29.09 -0.85
C GLU A 133 8.04 28.24 -0.04
N ASP A 134 8.18 28.26 1.28
CA ASP A 134 7.41 27.39 2.16
C ASP A 134 5.91 27.66 2.11
N ALA A 135 5.50 28.92 2.08
CA ALA A 135 4.10 29.31 1.94
C ALA A 135 3.45 28.77 0.66
N LYS A 136 4.19 28.75 -0.47
CA LYS A 136 3.71 28.20 -1.73
C LYS A 136 3.64 26.66 -1.69
N ALA A 137 4.61 26.01 -1.03
CA ALA A 137 4.58 24.56 -0.83
C ALA A 137 3.41 24.15 0.04
N ARG A 138 3.15 24.86 1.12
CA ARG A 138 1.97 24.65 1.98
C ARG A 138 0.67 24.82 1.19
N ALA A 139 0.53 25.93 0.46
CA ALA A 139 -0.65 26.19 -0.38
C ALA A 139 -0.87 25.06 -1.40
N PHE A 140 0.19 24.54 -2.02
CA PHE A 140 0.10 23.41 -2.94
C PHE A 140 -0.57 22.19 -2.28
N PHE A 141 -0.18 21.82 -1.06
CA PHE A 141 -0.79 20.69 -0.36
C PHE A 141 -2.25 20.99 0.03
N GLU A 142 -2.53 22.18 0.54
CA GLU A 142 -3.88 22.61 0.91
C GLU A 142 -4.84 22.69 -0.29
N GLU A 143 -4.35 23.05 -1.46
CA GLU A 143 -5.14 23.12 -2.70
C GLU A 143 -5.44 21.76 -3.32
N ASN A 144 -4.53 20.81 -3.20
CA ASN A 144 -4.64 19.51 -3.89
C ASN A 144 -5.16 18.37 -3.01
N PHE A 145 -5.14 18.52 -1.68
CA PHE A 145 -5.46 17.45 -0.74
C PHE A 145 -6.50 17.87 0.31
N LEU A 146 -7.08 16.85 0.93
CA LEU A 146 -7.93 16.95 2.11
C LEU A 146 -7.29 16.15 3.27
N PRO A 147 -7.19 16.72 4.46
CA PRO A 147 -6.64 16.02 5.61
C PRO A 147 -7.70 15.12 6.27
N LEU A 148 -7.34 13.86 6.50
CA LEU A 148 -8.11 12.90 7.27
C LEU A 148 -7.26 12.35 8.40
N GLN A 149 -7.69 12.49 9.64
CA GLN A 149 -7.08 11.73 10.74
C GLN A 149 -7.29 10.24 10.47
N ILE A 150 -6.25 9.44 10.64
CA ILE A 150 -6.31 7.99 10.44
C ILE A 150 -5.76 7.28 11.67
N SER A 151 -6.46 6.22 12.10
CA SER A 151 -5.99 5.28 13.11
C SER A 151 -6.55 3.89 12.82
N ARG A 152 -6.11 2.89 13.57
CA ARG A 152 -6.75 1.59 13.57
C ARG A 152 -8.12 1.70 14.21
N LEU A 153 -9.06 0.88 13.76
CA LEU A 153 -10.41 0.84 14.35
C LEU A 153 -10.34 0.58 15.87
N GLY A 154 -10.93 1.50 16.63
CA GLY A 154 -10.93 1.48 18.11
C GLY A 154 -9.66 2.03 18.77
N GLU A 155 -8.71 2.59 18.00
CA GLU A 155 -7.50 3.26 18.52
C GLU A 155 -7.52 4.75 18.13
N ASP A 156 -6.97 5.61 18.98
CA ASP A 156 -6.94 7.06 18.72
C ASP A 156 -5.60 7.51 18.09
N ALA A 157 -4.57 6.69 18.19
CA ALA A 157 -3.22 6.97 17.69
C ALA A 157 -2.69 5.81 16.84
N GLY A 158 -1.78 6.15 15.92
CA GLY A 158 -0.96 5.20 15.22
C GLY A 158 0.36 4.94 15.95
N PHE A 159 1.26 4.19 15.33
CA PHE A 159 2.53 3.80 15.91
C PHE A 159 3.68 3.98 14.93
N VAL A 160 4.77 4.60 15.42
CA VAL A 160 5.99 4.80 14.63
C VAL A 160 7.17 4.05 15.23
N THR A 161 8.04 3.58 14.35
CA THR A 161 9.42 3.17 14.62
C THR A 161 10.35 3.95 13.70
N GLY A 162 11.65 3.69 13.77
CA GLY A 162 12.63 4.33 12.90
C GLY A 162 13.59 3.32 12.31
N TYR A 163 14.09 3.64 11.12
CA TYR A 163 15.11 2.86 10.43
C TYR A 163 16.14 3.76 9.76
N TYR A 164 17.25 3.18 9.37
CA TYR A 164 18.39 3.88 8.80
C TYR A 164 19.15 2.96 7.84
N GLU A 165 20.08 3.49 7.09
CA GLU A 165 21.00 2.70 6.27
C GLU A 165 22.29 2.43 7.06
N PRO A 166 22.60 1.18 7.47
CA PRO A 166 23.85 0.86 8.16
C PRO A 166 25.06 1.10 7.26
N ILE A 167 26.17 1.53 7.89
CA ILE A 167 27.49 1.54 7.29
C ILE A 167 28.30 0.43 7.98
N ILE A 168 28.78 -0.53 7.21
CA ILE A 168 29.37 -1.78 7.72
C ILE A 168 30.68 -2.05 6.98
N ASP A 169 31.73 -2.47 7.70
CA ASP A 169 32.98 -2.92 7.08
C ASP A 169 32.79 -4.29 6.41
N GLY A 170 33.40 -4.48 5.25
CA GLY A 170 33.34 -5.72 4.50
C GLY A 170 34.51 -5.96 3.57
N SER A 171 34.52 -7.12 2.91
CA SER A 171 35.51 -7.49 1.90
C SER A 171 34.87 -8.09 0.66
N ARG A 172 35.47 -7.90 -0.51
CA ARG A 172 35.03 -8.58 -1.75
C ARG A 172 35.41 -10.05 -1.75
N THR A 173 36.37 -10.43 -0.94
CA THR A 173 36.85 -11.81 -0.84
C THR A 173 36.66 -12.34 0.57
N GLN A 174 36.48 -13.63 0.69
CA GLN A 174 36.42 -14.26 2.01
C GLN A 174 37.81 -14.26 2.65
N THR A 175 37.88 -13.88 3.92
CA THR A 175 39.08 -13.92 4.75
C THR A 175 38.74 -14.49 6.12
N ASP A 176 39.74 -14.71 6.98
CA ASP A 176 39.51 -15.12 8.37
C ASP A 176 38.69 -14.07 9.17
N VAL A 177 38.84 -12.78 8.82
CA VAL A 177 38.13 -11.67 9.47
C VAL A 177 36.74 -11.48 8.82
N TYR A 178 36.68 -11.53 7.52
CA TYR A 178 35.42 -11.33 6.76
C TYR A 178 34.94 -12.69 6.25
N SER A 179 34.19 -13.39 7.08
CA SER A 179 33.77 -14.77 6.82
C SER A 179 32.26 -14.95 6.60
N VAL A 180 31.46 -13.91 6.84
CA VAL A 180 29.99 -13.96 6.74
C VAL A 180 29.53 -13.47 5.35
N PRO A 181 28.99 -14.36 4.50
CA PRO A 181 28.59 -14.01 3.15
C PRO A 181 27.29 -13.19 3.10
N VAL A 182 27.28 -12.17 2.27
CA VAL A 182 26.09 -11.42 1.87
C VAL A 182 25.63 -12.00 0.51
N TYR A 183 24.50 -12.66 0.52
CA TYR A 183 24.03 -13.37 -0.67
C TYR A 183 23.12 -12.52 -1.56
N ARG A 184 23.32 -12.64 -2.88
CA ARG A 184 22.34 -12.22 -3.90
C ARG A 184 21.20 -13.24 -4.01
N ARG A 185 20.12 -12.81 -4.61
CA ARG A 185 18.96 -13.67 -4.83
C ARG A 185 19.32 -14.92 -5.62
N PRO A 186 19.06 -16.12 -5.09
CA PRO A 186 19.29 -17.37 -5.79
C PRO A 186 18.36 -17.54 -7.00
N SER A 187 18.89 -18.10 -8.11
CA SER A 187 18.11 -18.34 -9.33
C SER A 187 16.99 -19.38 -9.14
N ASN A 188 17.10 -20.24 -8.14
CA ASN A 188 16.08 -21.24 -7.80
C ASN A 188 15.04 -20.77 -6.77
N LEU A 189 15.06 -19.50 -6.42
CA LEU A 189 14.02 -18.85 -5.60
C LEU A 189 12.93 -18.32 -6.52
N PHE A 190 11.72 -18.87 -6.37
CA PHE A 190 10.55 -18.50 -7.18
C PHE A 190 9.52 -17.80 -6.32
N VAL A 191 8.87 -16.79 -6.88
CA VAL A 191 7.76 -16.05 -6.25
C VAL A 191 6.51 -16.27 -7.08
N ARG A 192 5.41 -16.66 -6.43
CA ARG A 192 4.10 -16.75 -7.06
C ARG A 192 3.37 -15.41 -7.00
N GLY A 193 2.56 -15.16 -8.01
CA GLY A 193 1.58 -14.06 -7.96
C GLY A 193 0.44 -14.36 -6.97
N PHE A 194 -0.25 -13.33 -6.53
CA PHE A 194 -1.34 -13.41 -5.54
C PHE A 194 -2.47 -14.40 -5.88
N LYS A 195 -2.68 -14.71 -7.15
CA LYS A 195 -3.69 -15.69 -7.60
C LYS A 195 -3.32 -17.16 -7.37
N GLN A 196 -2.10 -17.44 -6.90
CA GLN A 196 -1.55 -18.79 -6.75
C GLN A 196 -1.10 -19.10 -5.32
N GLU A 197 -1.71 -18.47 -4.34
CA GLU A 197 -1.39 -18.68 -2.92
C GLU A 197 -1.79 -20.08 -2.47
N SER A 198 -1.02 -20.65 -1.55
CA SER A 198 -1.31 -21.92 -0.88
C SER A 198 -1.19 -21.74 0.63
N ALA A 199 -2.30 -21.91 1.33
CA ALA A 199 -2.36 -21.78 2.79
C ALA A 199 -1.46 -22.78 3.55
N SER A 200 -1.09 -23.88 2.90
CA SER A 200 -0.24 -24.93 3.51
C SER A 200 1.26 -24.62 3.49
N LEU A 201 1.69 -23.54 2.84
CA LEU A 201 3.10 -23.15 2.73
C LEU A 201 3.37 -21.85 3.47
N PRO A 202 4.60 -21.65 3.99
CA PRO A 202 5.03 -20.35 4.50
C PRO A 202 4.74 -19.22 3.52
N ASN A 203 4.33 -18.05 4.00
CA ASN A 203 3.84 -16.93 3.18
C ASN A 203 2.74 -17.35 2.19
N LYS A 204 1.87 -18.28 2.59
CA LYS A 204 0.79 -18.79 1.73
C LYS A 204 1.30 -19.37 0.40
N GLY A 205 2.56 -19.80 0.35
CA GLY A 205 3.19 -20.36 -0.85
C GLY A 205 3.63 -19.31 -1.88
N GLN A 206 3.81 -18.08 -1.47
CA GLN A 206 4.30 -17.02 -2.37
C GLN A 206 5.77 -17.20 -2.75
N VAL A 207 6.60 -17.73 -1.82
CA VAL A 207 8.03 -17.98 -2.06
C VAL A 207 8.35 -19.44 -1.88
N PHE A 208 8.98 -20.05 -2.89
CA PHE A 208 9.27 -21.49 -2.91
C PHE A 208 10.52 -21.80 -3.74
N ARG A 209 11.03 -23.03 -3.60
CA ARG A 209 11.98 -23.65 -4.51
C ARG A 209 11.36 -24.89 -5.13
N LYS A 210 11.85 -25.26 -6.32
CA LYS A 210 11.38 -26.43 -7.04
C LYS A 210 12.32 -27.60 -6.83
N ILE A 211 11.77 -28.75 -6.47
CA ILE A 211 12.49 -30.02 -6.39
C ILE A 211 12.03 -30.88 -7.58
N GLY A 212 12.98 -31.32 -8.40
CA GLY A 212 12.67 -32.06 -9.61
C GLY A 212 11.75 -31.28 -10.56
N ARG A 213 10.89 -31.99 -11.29
CA ARG A 213 10.06 -31.35 -12.35
C ARG A 213 8.79 -30.67 -11.84
N ARG A 214 8.22 -31.12 -10.69
CA ARG A 214 6.85 -30.70 -10.30
C ARG A 214 6.66 -30.36 -8.83
N LYS A 215 7.58 -30.69 -7.93
CA LYS A 215 7.39 -30.50 -6.49
C LYS A 215 7.85 -29.10 -6.06
N LEU A 216 6.94 -28.33 -5.51
CA LEU A 216 7.22 -27.06 -4.87
C LEU A 216 7.34 -27.25 -3.37
N VAL A 217 8.37 -26.69 -2.79
CA VAL A 217 8.63 -26.74 -1.34
C VAL A 217 8.98 -25.33 -0.86
N PRO A 218 8.82 -25.02 0.44
CA PRO A 218 9.29 -23.76 1.00
C PRO A 218 10.77 -23.56 0.66
N TYR A 219 11.18 -22.29 0.56
CA TYR A 219 12.60 -22.00 0.45
C TYR A 219 13.31 -22.37 1.76
N TYR A 220 14.61 -22.36 1.78
CA TYR A 220 15.40 -22.62 2.98
C TYR A 220 15.17 -21.50 4.01
N ASP A 221 15.12 -21.86 5.27
CA ASP A 221 15.04 -20.89 6.36
C ASP A 221 16.43 -20.29 6.71
N ARG A 222 16.45 -19.31 7.62
CA ARG A 222 17.70 -18.66 8.04
C ARG A 222 18.72 -19.67 8.55
N GLY A 223 18.32 -20.59 9.40
CA GLY A 223 19.23 -21.56 9.99
C GLY A 223 19.90 -22.42 8.92
N GLU A 224 19.13 -22.96 7.99
CA GLU A 224 19.66 -23.76 6.86
C GLU A 224 20.61 -22.94 5.97
N ILE A 225 20.30 -21.63 5.75
CA ILE A 225 21.16 -20.74 4.95
C ILE A 225 22.45 -20.40 5.69
N GLU A 226 22.39 -20.08 6.99
CA GLU A 226 23.57 -19.83 7.83
C GLU A 226 24.44 -21.07 7.98
N ASP A 227 23.86 -22.29 7.93
CA ASP A 227 24.57 -23.58 7.91
C ASP A 227 25.19 -23.91 6.53
N GLY A 228 25.04 -23.03 5.54
CA GLY A 228 25.72 -23.13 4.26
C GLY A 228 24.99 -23.92 3.17
N ILE A 229 23.68 -24.19 3.28
CA ILE A 229 22.92 -24.96 2.26
C ILE A 229 22.96 -24.33 0.85
N ILE A 230 23.29 -23.06 0.74
CA ILE A 230 23.45 -22.33 -0.53
C ILE A 230 24.90 -21.88 -0.80
N ALA A 231 25.84 -22.19 0.07
CA ALA A 231 27.25 -21.87 -0.10
C ALA A 231 27.85 -22.53 -1.36
N GLY A 232 28.90 -21.93 -1.92
CA GLY A 232 29.58 -22.43 -3.11
C GLY A 232 28.79 -22.31 -4.42
N ARG A 233 27.70 -21.54 -4.44
CA ARG A 233 26.89 -21.30 -5.65
C ARG A 233 27.25 -20.00 -6.38
N GLY A 234 28.28 -19.28 -5.93
CA GLY A 234 28.67 -17.99 -6.51
C GLY A 234 27.63 -16.88 -6.27
N LEU A 235 26.95 -16.95 -5.13
CA LEU A 235 25.89 -16.01 -4.77
C LEU A 235 26.40 -14.83 -3.91
N GLU A 236 27.64 -14.88 -3.49
CA GLU A 236 28.27 -13.93 -2.59
C GLU A 236 28.48 -12.57 -3.29
N ILE A 237 28.01 -11.49 -2.68
CA ILE A 237 28.27 -10.11 -3.12
C ILE A 237 29.55 -9.61 -2.45
N CYS A 238 29.66 -9.85 -1.15
CA CYS A 238 30.76 -9.49 -0.26
C CYS A 238 30.67 -10.32 1.01
N TRP A 239 31.64 -10.16 1.89
CA TRP A 239 31.70 -10.81 3.20
C TRP A 239 31.77 -9.76 4.31
N LEU A 240 31.09 -10.00 5.41
CA LEU A 240 31.05 -9.17 6.61
C LEU A 240 31.83 -9.85 7.76
N LYS A 241 32.14 -9.09 8.81
CA LYS A 241 32.84 -9.62 9.99
C LYS A 241 31.99 -10.58 10.83
N ASN A 242 30.69 -10.30 10.96
CA ASN A 242 29.83 -11.08 11.84
C ASN A 242 28.37 -11.15 11.35
N GLN A 243 27.68 -12.16 11.84
CA GLN A 243 26.26 -12.40 11.51
C GLN A 243 25.31 -11.34 12.07
N THR A 244 25.70 -10.63 13.12
CA THR A 244 24.90 -9.55 13.70
C THR A 244 24.76 -8.39 12.72
N ASP A 245 25.85 -7.98 12.10
CA ASP A 245 25.84 -6.94 11.07
C ASP A 245 24.97 -7.32 9.88
N LEU A 246 25.06 -8.58 9.43
CA LEU A 246 24.21 -9.09 8.37
C LEU A 246 22.73 -9.06 8.78
N LEU A 247 22.38 -9.51 10.00
CA LEU A 247 21.01 -9.46 10.50
C LEU A 247 20.46 -8.03 10.49
N PHE A 248 21.27 -7.07 10.97
CA PHE A 248 20.86 -5.66 11.00
C PHE A 248 20.69 -5.10 9.58
N ALA A 249 21.61 -5.38 8.65
CA ALA A 249 21.44 -5.01 7.24
C ALA A 249 20.15 -5.59 6.64
N GLN A 250 19.82 -6.83 6.97
CA GLN A 250 18.59 -7.48 6.52
C GLN A 250 17.31 -6.89 7.12
N ILE A 251 17.36 -6.44 8.38
CA ILE A 251 16.24 -5.74 9.03
C ILE A 251 16.02 -4.36 8.40
N GLN A 252 17.12 -3.63 8.10
CA GLN A 252 17.06 -2.30 7.51
C GLN A 252 16.75 -2.31 6.00
N GLY A 253 17.05 -3.40 5.30
CA GLY A 253 16.77 -3.58 3.87
C GLY A 253 17.82 -3.00 2.94
N SER A 254 18.79 -2.23 3.43
CA SER A 254 19.94 -1.70 2.68
C SER A 254 21.15 -1.54 3.57
N ALA A 255 22.35 -1.42 2.99
CA ALA A 255 23.57 -1.05 3.69
C ALA A 255 24.62 -0.45 2.75
N ARG A 256 25.51 0.37 3.30
CA ARG A 256 26.78 0.78 2.71
C ARG A 256 27.87 -0.14 3.26
N ILE A 257 28.59 -0.81 2.39
CA ILE A 257 29.68 -1.69 2.78
C ILE A 257 30.99 -1.00 2.42
N HIS A 258 31.73 -0.58 3.43
CA HIS A 258 33.09 -0.04 3.27
C HIS A 258 34.06 -1.20 3.09
N LEU A 259 34.72 -1.24 1.96
CA LEU A 259 35.68 -2.27 1.62
C LEU A 259 37.10 -1.93 2.08
N GLU A 260 37.96 -2.94 2.18
CA GLU A 260 39.34 -2.80 2.63
C GLU A 260 40.18 -1.89 1.72
N ASP A 261 39.79 -1.74 0.45
CA ASP A 261 40.41 -0.81 -0.51
C ASP A 261 39.88 0.63 -0.43
N SER A 262 39.12 0.96 0.62
CA SER A 262 38.46 2.24 0.83
C SER A 262 37.32 2.55 -0.16
N SER A 263 36.95 1.64 -1.03
CA SER A 263 35.77 1.77 -1.88
C SER A 263 34.49 1.40 -1.09
N THR A 264 33.34 1.88 -1.56
CA THR A 264 32.04 1.57 -0.95
C THR A 264 31.17 0.87 -1.97
N ILE A 265 30.56 -0.23 -1.58
CA ILE A 265 29.45 -0.84 -2.32
C ILE A 265 28.14 -0.60 -1.60
N ARG A 266 27.09 -0.49 -2.38
CA ARG A 266 25.75 -0.28 -1.87
C ARG A 266 24.91 -1.52 -2.15
N ILE A 267 24.37 -2.09 -1.09
CA ILE A 267 23.46 -3.23 -1.21
C ILE A 267 22.03 -2.81 -0.84
N ASN A 268 21.08 -3.33 -1.59
CA ASN A 268 19.66 -3.07 -1.37
C ASN A 268 18.88 -4.39 -1.44
N TYR A 269 17.77 -4.45 -0.72
CA TYR A 269 16.83 -5.57 -0.76
C TYR A 269 16.50 -5.99 -2.19
N ASP A 270 16.54 -7.29 -2.46
CA ASP A 270 16.12 -7.88 -3.73
C ASP A 270 15.00 -8.90 -3.55
N ALA A 271 15.14 -9.79 -2.56
CA ALA A 271 14.15 -10.81 -2.27
C ALA A 271 14.24 -11.29 -0.81
N HIS A 272 13.28 -12.06 -0.38
CA HIS A 272 13.31 -12.80 0.89
C HIS A 272 12.92 -14.28 0.68
N ASN A 273 13.25 -15.13 1.65
CA ASN A 273 13.03 -16.56 1.59
C ASN A 273 11.58 -17.03 1.84
N GLY A 274 10.67 -16.10 2.10
CA GLY A 274 9.25 -16.41 2.25
C GLY A 274 8.78 -16.68 3.68
N TYR A 275 9.66 -16.76 4.64
CA TYR A 275 9.27 -16.87 6.04
C TYR A 275 8.86 -15.52 6.62
N PRO A 276 7.88 -15.50 7.54
CA PRO A 276 7.50 -14.28 8.23
C PRO A 276 8.65 -13.79 9.12
N TYR A 277 8.78 -12.47 9.20
CA TYR A 277 9.75 -11.84 10.09
C TYR A 277 9.34 -12.04 11.56
N THR A 278 10.30 -12.49 12.37
CA THR A 278 10.17 -12.57 13.83
C THR A 278 11.07 -11.52 14.46
N ALA A 279 10.48 -10.60 15.23
CA ALA A 279 11.22 -9.53 15.87
C ALA A 279 12.10 -10.07 17.01
N VAL A 280 13.40 -10.13 16.81
CA VAL A 280 14.37 -10.65 17.81
C VAL A 280 14.33 -9.88 19.12
N GLY A 281 14.08 -8.55 19.08
CA GLY A 281 13.90 -7.75 20.28
C GLY A 281 12.69 -8.15 21.11
N ARG A 282 11.60 -8.61 20.46
CA ARG A 282 10.44 -9.14 21.16
C ARG A 282 10.79 -10.39 21.96
N ILE A 283 11.56 -11.29 21.38
CA ILE A 283 12.01 -12.51 22.03
C ILE A 283 12.82 -12.19 23.27
N LEU A 284 13.73 -11.20 23.21
CA LEU A 284 14.52 -10.78 24.36
C LEU A 284 13.68 -10.17 25.48
N ILE A 285 12.62 -9.44 25.12
CA ILE A 285 11.65 -8.92 26.11
C ILE A 285 10.86 -10.10 26.74
N ASP A 286 10.30 -10.97 25.93
CA ASP A 286 9.45 -12.09 26.39
C ASP A 286 10.24 -13.08 27.26
N ARG A 287 11.58 -13.17 27.09
CA ARG A 287 12.50 -13.92 27.95
C ARG A 287 12.96 -13.18 29.20
N GLY A 288 12.57 -11.92 29.38
CA GLY A 288 13.01 -11.08 30.50
C GLY A 288 14.48 -10.67 30.46
N ILE A 289 15.16 -10.82 29.31
CA ILE A 289 16.58 -10.51 29.14
C ILE A 289 16.81 -9.00 29.05
N ILE A 290 15.98 -8.31 28.27
CA ILE A 290 16.03 -6.85 28.16
C ILE A 290 14.63 -6.30 28.46
N PRO A 291 14.48 -5.42 29.47
CA PRO A 291 13.21 -4.79 29.77
C PRO A 291 12.67 -4.00 28.56
N LYS A 292 11.34 -4.01 28.38
CA LYS A 292 10.69 -3.33 27.25
C LYS A 292 11.07 -1.85 27.12
N GLU A 293 11.22 -1.18 28.24
CA GLU A 293 11.56 0.26 28.35
C GLU A 293 12.99 0.56 27.89
N GLN A 294 13.90 -0.42 28.04
CA GLN A 294 15.31 -0.30 27.65
C GLN A 294 15.59 -0.86 26.26
N MET A 295 14.57 -1.47 25.61
CA MET A 295 14.76 -2.12 24.33
C MET A 295 15.12 -1.11 23.24
N SER A 296 16.25 -1.30 22.59
CA SER A 296 16.70 -0.54 21.42
C SER A 296 17.54 -1.44 20.51
N MET A 297 17.77 -0.99 19.28
CA MET A 297 18.65 -1.72 18.33
C MET A 297 20.06 -1.86 18.89
N GLN A 298 20.57 -0.85 19.59
CA GLN A 298 21.88 -0.86 20.24
C GLN A 298 21.94 -1.90 21.36
N LYS A 299 20.89 -1.98 22.20
CA LYS A 299 20.83 -2.96 23.28
C LYS A 299 20.77 -4.40 22.77
N ILE A 300 20.06 -4.62 21.66
CA ILE A 300 20.04 -5.94 20.99
C ILE A 300 21.46 -6.28 20.50
N ARG A 301 22.16 -5.34 19.85
CA ARG A 301 23.52 -5.53 19.36
C ARG A 301 24.48 -5.83 20.51
N GLU A 302 24.50 -4.99 21.55
CA GLU A 302 25.32 -5.19 22.75
C GLU A 302 25.12 -6.57 23.36
N TRP A 303 23.89 -6.99 23.51
CA TRP A 303 23.58 -8.31 24.06
C TRP A 303 24.09 -9.44 23.16
N MET A 304 23.91 -9.34 21.84
CA MET A 304 24.38 -10.35 20.88
C MET A 304 25.90 -10.45 20.83
N GLU A 305 26.60 -9.33 20.97
CA GLU A 305 28.08 -9.29 21.03
C GLU A 305 28.61 -9.92 22.33
N GLN A 306 27.93 -9.70 23.44
CA GLN A 306 28.28 -10.29 24.74
C GLN A 306 27.88 -11.77 24.90
N ASN A 307 26.98 -12.26 24.07
CA ASN A 307 26.42 -13.61 24.14
C ASN A 307 26.42 -14.33 22.77
N PRO A 308 27.57 -14.73 22.22
CA PRO A 308 27.66 -15.28 20.86
C PRO A 308 26.77 -16.49 20.60
N ASP A 309 26.72 -17.44 21.54
CA ASP A 309 25.88 -18.65 21.41
C ASP A 309 24.38 -18.30 21.47
N GLY A 310 24.00 -17.45 22.42
CA GLY A 310 22.64 -16.93 22.53
C GLY A 310 22.23 -16.11 21.31
N ALA A 311 23.16 -15.36 20.72
CA ALA A 311 22.94 -14.60 19.49
C ALA A 311 22.68 -15.52 18.30
N ASN A 312 23.39 -16.65 18.19
CA ASN A 312 23.16 -17.64 17.15
C ASN A 312 21.74 -18.24 17.26
N GLU A 313 21.37 -18.67 18.47
CA GLU A 313 20.01 -19.18 18.73
C GLU A 313 18.94 -18.12 18.42
N LEU A 314 19.14 -16.90 18.90
CA LEU A 314 18.19 -15.80 18.71
C LEU A 314 17.96 -15.48 17.22
N ARG A 315 19.04 -15.40 16.42
CA ARG A 315 18.93 -15.14 14.98
C ARG A 315 18.09 -16.21 14.28
N ARG A 316 18.32 -17.48 14.60
CA ARG A 316 17.64 -18.64 13.98
C ARG A 316 16.15 -18.68 14.28
N GLN A 317 15.69 -18.08 15.38
CA GLN A 317 14.27 -17.91 15.65
C GLN A 317 13.57 -16.96 14.66
N ASN A 318 14.30 -16.02 14.10
CA ASN A 318 13.84 -15.27 12.93
C ASN A 318 14.16 -16.07 11.66
N ARG A 319 13.25 -16.94 11.24
CA ARG A 319 13.41 -17.78 10.05
C ARG A 319 13.47 -17.00 8.72
N ALA A 320 13.04 -15.72 8.72
CA ALA A 320 13.12 -14.86 7.56
C ALA A 320 14.58 -14.53 7.21
N TYR A 321 14.93 -14.59 5.93
CA TYR A 321 16.24 -14.25 5.38
C TYR A 321 16.07 -13.35 4.16
N VAL A 322 16.83 -12.26 4.10
CA VAL A 322 16.83 -11.29 3.00
C VAL A 322 18.03 -11.51 2.10
N PHE A 323 17.80 -11.50 0.80
CA PHE A 323 18.81 -11.49 -0.25
C PHE A 323 18.95 -10.09 -0.81
N PHE A 324 20.16 -9.72 -1.19
CA PHE A 324 20.49 -8.38 -1.64
C PHE A 324 20.85 -8.34 -3.12
N ARG A 325 20.84 -7.15 -3.67
CA ARG A 325 21.49 -6.81 -4.94
C ARG A 325 22.43 -5.62 -4.71
N GLU A 326 23.49 -5.58 -5.45
CA GLU A 326 24.33 -4.40 -5.53
C GLU A 326 23.65 -3.33 -6.39
N VAL A 327 23.71 -2.08 -5.96
CA VAL A 327 23.12 -0.94 -6.65
C VAL A 327 24.17 0.14 -6.89
N SER A 328 24.11 0.78 -8.06
CA SER A 328 25.05 1.84 -8.46
C SER A 328 24.57 3.17 -7.85
N LEU A 329 24.92 3.39 -6.59
CA LEU A 329 24.69 4.64 -5.84
C LEU A 329 26.04 5.16 -5.35
N SER A 330 26.21 6.49 -5.40
CA SER A 330 27.36 7.15 -4.78
C SER A 330 27.20 7.28 -3.26
N ASP A 331 28.27 7.64 -2.58
CA ASP A 331 28.21 7.89 -1.13
C ASP A 331 27.32 9.08 -0.75
N LYS A 332 27.04 9.96 -1.71
CA LYS A 332 26.14 11.12 -1.54
C LYS A 332 24.68 10.79 -1.75
N ASP A 333 24.38 9.65 -2.36
CA ASP A 333 23.01 9.25 -2.64
C ASP A 333 22.41 8.58 -1.39
N GLU A 334 21.13 8.82 -1.17
CA GLU A 334 20.36 8.13 -0.14
C GLU A 334 19.94 6.73 -0.61
N ALA A 335 19.58 5.88 0.35
CA ALA A 335 19.05 4.54 0.06
C ALA A 335 17.80 4.61 -0.82
N VAL A 336 17.58 3.57 -1.62
CA VAL A 336 16.38 3.45 -2.47
C VAL A 336 15.32 2.62 -1.76
N GLY A 337 14.14 3.23 -1.55
CA GLY A 337 13.00 2.56 -0.92
C GLY A 337 12.24 1.60 -1.84
N GLY A 338 11.23 0.95 -1.31
CA GLY A 338 10.38 0.00 -2.04
C GLY A 338 9.63 0.58 -3.25
N GLN A 339 9.45 1.91 -3.29
CA GLN A 339 8.94 2.61 -4.48
C GLN A 339 9.96 2.64 -5.65
N GLY A 340 11.23 2.33 -5.38
CA GLY A 340 12.31 2.45 -6.37
C GLY A 340 12.82 3.89 -6.55
N VAL A 341 12.65 4.74 -5.55
CA VAL A 341 13.12 6.13 -5.53
C VAL A 341 14.03 6.39 -4.34
N PRO A 342 14.95 7.38 -4.41
CA PRO A 342 15.76 7.78 -3.27
C PRO A 342 14.90 8.24 -2.10
N LEU A 343 15.26 7.81 -0.91
CA LEU A 343 14.63 8.23 0.34
C LEU A 343 15.14 9.61 0.74
N THR A 344 14.35 10.30 1.57
CA THR A 344 14.74 11.61 2.14
C THR A 344 14.72 11.49 3.65
N PRO A 345 15.87 11.66 4.35
CA PRO A 345 15.93 11.58 5.80
C PRO A 345 14.92 12.51 6.48
N GLY A 346 14.15 11.97 7.44
CA GLY A 346 13.13 12.71 8.17
C GLY A 346 11.92 13.15 7.34
N ARG A 347 11.78 12.65 6.09
CA ARG A 347 10.63 12.90 5.19
C ARG A 347 10.08 11.64 4.53
N SER A 348 10.87 10.58 4.43
CA SER A 348 10.41 9.29 3.88
C SER A 348 9.98 8.35 4.99
N ILE A 349 8.90 7.60 4.74
CA ILE A 349 8.41 6.56 5.63
C ILE A 349 8.15 5.26 4.87
N ALA A 350 8.38 4.14 5.56
CA ALA A 350 7.84 2.84 5.18
C ALA A 350 6.43 2.68 5.77
N VAL A 351 5.51 2.17 4.97
CA VAL A 351 4.09 1.96 5.32
C VAL A 351 3.62 0.56 4.91
N ASP A 352 2.42 0.20 5.35
CA ASP A 352 1.72 -0.99 4.85
C ASP A 352 1.28 -0.76 3.39
N ASN A 353 2.03 -1.32 2.44
CA ASN A 353 1.76 -1.16 1.03
C ASN A 353 0.55 -1.97 0.52
N SER A 354 -0.05 -2.80 1.36
CA SER A 354 -1.36 -3.41 1.07
C SER A 354 -2.52 -2.43 1.28
N LEU A 355 -2.33 -1.41 2.10
CA LEU A 355 -3.32 -0.38 2.45
C LEU A 355 -3.06 0.97 1.77
N HIS A 356 -1.79 1.34 1.60
CA HIS A 356 -1.39 2.65 1.10
C HIS A 356 -0.56 2.53 -0.18
N VAL A 357 -0.82 3.41 -1.13
CA VAL A 357 0.01 3.53 -2.34
C VAL A 357 1.27 4.34 -2.02
N TYR A 358 2.36 4.05 -2.71
CA TYR A 358 3.56 4.89 -2.64
C TYR A 358 3.26 6.31 -3.12
N GLY A 359 3.86 7.29 -2.45
CA GLY A 359 3.61 8.70 -2.64
C GLY A 359 2.49 9.25 -1.75
N THR A 360 1.73 8.41 -1.01
CA THR A 360 0.76 8.88 -0.03
C THR A 360 1.44 9.73 1.04
N LEU A 361 0.79 10.84 1.38
CA LEU A 361 1.29 11.83 2.33
C LEU A 361 0.66 11.62 3.71
N PHE A 362 1.48 11.68 4.76
CA PHE A 362 1.04 11.60 6.14
C PHE A 362 1.69 12.72 6.95
N PHE A 363 0.89 13.57 7.57
CA PHE A 363 1.40 14.43 8.62
C PHE A 363 1.41 13.65 9.93
N ILE A 364 2.59 13.49 10.51
CA ILE A 364 2.80 12.71 11.74
C ILE A 364 3.13 13.68 12.86
N GLU A 365 2.37 13.59 13.95
CA GLU A 365 2.40 14.50 15.08
C GLU A 365 2.60 13.74 16.39
N GLY A 366 3.55 14.19 17.20
CA GLY A 366 3.82 13.67 18.54
C GLY A 366 5.19 14.10 19.06
N GLU A 367 5.78 13.28 19.91
CA GLU A 367 7.09 13.51 20.52
C GLU A 367 8.01 12.31 20.26
N LEU A 368 9.27 12.56 19.94
CA LEU A 368 10.27 11.51 19.70
C LEU A 368 11.56 11.81 20.53
N PRO A 369 12.28 10.76 20.97
CA PRO A 369 13.54 10.89 21.73
C PRO A 369 14.72 11.14 20.78
N ILE A 370 14.76 12.33 20.14
CA ILE A 370 15.76 12.66 19.11
C ILE A 370 17.11 12.97 19.72
N GLU A 371 17.20 13.90 20.70
CA GLU A 371 18.45 14.33 21.30
C GLU A 371 19.01 13.28 22.29
N SER A 372 18.14 12.67 23.07
CA SER A 372 18.50 11.65 24.06
C SER A 372 17.41 10.60 24.19
N ALA A 373 17.66 9.51 24.91
CA ALA A 373 16.66 8.48 25.16
C ALA A 373 15.45 8.98 25.99
N GLN A 374 15.63 10.07 26.72
CA GLN A 374 14.61 10.69 27.59
C GLN A 374 14.02 11.97 26.99
N SER A 375 14.56 12.50 25.90
CA SER A 375 14.05 13.71 25.28
C SER A 375 12.64 13.50 24.72
N LYS A 376 11.85 14.57 24.75
CA LYS A 376 10.50 14.64 24.18
C LYS A 376 10.48 15.74 23.13
N THR A 377 11.24 15.51 22.06
CA THR A 377 11.35 16.49 20.99
C THR A 377 10.06 16.48 20.17
N PRO A 378 9.39 17.64 20.02
CA PRO A 378 8.20 17.73 19.16
C PRO A 378 8.54 17.28 17.72
N PHE A 379 7.79 16.31 17.22
CA PHE A 379 7.87 15.83 15.86
C PHE A 379 6.53 16.11 15.16
N ARG A 380 6.55 17.04 14.21
CA ARG A 380 5.36 17.48 13.48
C ARG A 380 5.78 17.71 12.04
N ARG A 381 5.66 16.67 11.22
CA ARG A 381 6.23 16.67 9.87
C ARG A 381 5.33 16.00 8.85
N LEU A 382 5.26 16.60 7.68
CA LEU A 382 4.67 15.97 6.50
C LEU A 382 5.67 14.97 5.91
N MET A 383 5.26 13.70 5.89
CA MET A 383 6.05 12.55 5.46
C MET A 383 5.47 11.95 4.18
N VAL A 384 6.31 11.28 3.42
CA VAL A 384 5.94 10.66 2.14
C VAL A 384 6.17 9.15 2.22
N ALA A 385 5.17 8.36 1.88
CA ALA A 385 5.26 6.91 1.81
C ALA A 385 6.09 6.49 0.57
N GLN A 386 7.35 6.15 0.77
CA GLN A 386 8.29 5.78 -0.30
C GLN A 386 8.89 4.40 -0.12
N ASP A 387 8.58 3.75 1.01
CA ASP A 387 9.11 2.46 1.37
C ASP A 387 8.05 1.56 2.01
N THR A 388 8.41 0.31 2.26
CA THR A 388 7.59 -0.69 2.94
C THR A 388 8.46 -1.70 3.68
N GLY A 389 7.86 -2.43 4.60
CA GLY A 389 8.53 -3.51 5.31
C GLY A 389 7.53 -4.56 5.80
N SER A 390 7.95 -5.82 5.87
CA SER A 390 7.08 -6.93 6.29
C SER A 390 6.53 -6.81 7.72
N ALA A 391 7.19 -6.02 8.57
CA ALA A 391 6.76 -5.70 9.92
C ALA A 391 5.91 -4.42 10.02
N ILE A 392 5.73 -3.70 8.91
CA ILE A 392 5.00 -2.44 8.88
C ILE A 392 3.59 -2.74 8.39
N THR A 393 2.69 -3.06 9.32
CA THR A 393 1.33 -3.49 9.03
C THR A 393 0.30 -2.66 9.77
N GLY A 394 -0.75 -2.23 9.05
CA GLY A 394 -1.87 -1.48 9.59
C GLY A 394 -2.00 -0.06 9.05
N PRO A 395 -3.18 0.57 9.27
CA PRO A 395 -3.54 1.83 8.61
C PRO A 395 -2.75 3.05 9.10
N ALA A 396 -2.36 3.10 10.38
CA ALA A 396 -1.59 4.19 10.98
C ALA A 396 -0.29 3.65 11.57
N ARG A 397 0.50 2.96 10.74
CA ARG A 397 1.80 2.39 11.07
C ARG A 397 2.85 2.90 10.10
N ALA A 398 3.90 3.51 10.63
CA ALA A 398 5.01 4.00 9.82
C ALA A 398 6.37 3.67 10.44
N ASP A 399 7.36 3.49 9.57
CA ASP A 399 8.77 3.45 9.95
C ASP A 399 9.49 4.64 9.32
N ILE A 400 10.10 5.49 10.13
CA ILE A 400 10.68 6.77 9.70
C ILE A 400 12.12 6.54 9.26
N TYR A 401 12.43 6.85 8.00
CA TYR A 401 13.82 6.86 7.50
C TYR A 401 14.59 8.04 8.07
N TYR A 402 15.69 7.77 8.75
CA TYR A 402 16.44 8.79 9.45
C TYR A 402 17.84 9.09 8.86
N GLY A 403 18.17 8.47 7.73
CA GLY A 403 19.44 8.65 7.03
C GLY A 403 20.39 7.46 7.18
N ALA A 404 21.69 7.68 7.06
CA ALA A 404 22.69 6.62 7.09
C ALA A 404 23.68 6.76 8.24
N GLY A 405 24.29 5.65 8.63
CA GLY A 405 25.41 5.60 9.60
C GLY A 405 25.00 5.50 11.06
N ILE A 406 25.99 5.56 11.92
CA ILE A 406 25.85 5.26 13.36
C ILE A 406 24.89 6.22 14.05
N GLU A 407 25.01 7.52 13.78
CA GLU A 407 24.16 8.53 14.43
C GLU A 407 22.69 8.39 14.02
N ALA A 408 22.44 8.18 12.74
CA ALA A 408 21.08 7.90 12.26
C ALA A 408 20.49 6.65 12.92
N GLY A 409 21.32 5.59 13.07
CA GLY A 409 20.94 4.36 13.76
C GLY A 409 20.70 4.57 15.26
N ARG A 410 21.51 5.40 15.91
CA ARG A 410 21.35 5.71 17.34
C ARG A 410 20.04 6.45 17.62
N VAL A 411 19.66 7.37 16.77
CA VAL A 411 18.41 8.14 16.92
C VAL A 411 17.21 7.30 16.53
N SER A 412 17.19 6.75 15.32
CA SER A 412 16.05 5.96 14.81
C SER A 412 15.78 4.72 15.65
N GLY A 413 16.81 4.09 16.21
CA GLY A 413 16.69 2.90 17.06
C GLY A 413 15.93 3.13 18.38
N ARG A 414 15.66 4.38 18.77
CA ARG A 414 14.85 4.75 19.94
C ARG A 414 13.38 4.94 19.61
N PHE A 415 13.02 5.04 18.31
CA PHE A 415 11.65 5.37 17.92
C PHE A 415 10.73 4.16 18.11
N ARG A 416 9.81 4.28 19.06
CA ARG A 416 8.75 3.29 19.37
C ARG A 416 7.62 4.00 20.09
N HIS A 417 6.92 4.89 19.37
CA HIS A 417 6.02 5.86 19.98
C HIS A 417 4.67 5.88 19.30
N ASN A 418 3.64 6.07 20.11
CA ASN A 418 2.33 6.38 19.59
C ASN A 418 2.31 7.81 19.08
N MET A 419 1.78 8.02 17.89
CA MET A 419 1.75 9.28 17.18
C MET A 419 0.38 9.48 16.55
N ARG A 420 -0.05 10.73 16.40
CA ARG A 420 -1.22 11.07 15.60
C ARG A 420 -0.85 11.08 14.13
N PHE A 421 -1.71 10.48 13.31
CA PHE A 421 -1.55 10.42 11.86
C PHE A 421 -2.65 11.19 11.16
N VAL A 422 -2.29 12.08 10.27
CA VAL A 422 -3.20 12.75 9.35
C VAL A 422 -2.79 12.41 7.92
N MET A 423 -3.62 11.63 7.25
CA MET A 423 -3.42 11.25 5.85
C MET A 423 -3.94 12.35 4.94
N LEU A 424 -3.15 12.76 3.93
CA LEU A 424 -3.60 13.69 2.91
C LEU A 424 -4.16 12.91 1.72
N VAL A 425 -5.45 13.05 1.49
CA VAL A 425 -6.18 12.40 0.40
C VAL A 425 -6.36 13.38 -0.75
N PRO A 426 -6.03 13.02 -2.00
CA PRO A 426 -6.31 13.89 -3.14
C PRO A 426 -7.77 14.34 -3.19
N LYS A 427 -8.04 15.62 -3.45
CA LYS A 427 -9.42 16.15 -3.51
C LYS A 427 -10.30 15.43 -4.54
N SER A 428 -9.71 14.91 -5.61
CA SER A 428 -10.42 14.09 -6.61
C SER A 428 -10.96 12.77 -6.04
N LEU A 429 -10.43 12.32 -4.90
CA LEU A 429 -10.84 11.11 -4.21
C LEU A 429 -11.67 11.39 -2.94
N ASP A 430 -12.10 12.63 -2.73
CA ASP A 430 -12.99 12.99 -1.61
C ASP A 430 -14.16 12.03 -1.52
N PRO A 431 -14.28 11.24 -0.43
CA PRO A 431 -15.33 10.24 -0.30
C PRO A 431 -16.73 10.86 -0.32
N ALA A 432 -16.90 12.04 0.27
CA ALA A 432 -18.15 12.75 0.31
C ALA A 432 -18.55 13.29 -1.08
N ALA A 433 -17.60 13.90 -1.79
CA ALA A 433 -17.84 14.38 -3.16
C ALA A 433 -18.09 13.24 -4.14
N ARG A 434 -17.39 12.11 -3.99
CA ARG A 434 -17.61 10.92 -4.81
C ARG A 434 -18.97 10.28 -4.54
N GLY A 435 -19.37 10.15 -3.27
CA GLY A 435 -20.68 9.66 -2.88
C GLY A 435 -21.81 10.47 -3.53
N ARG A 436 -21.70 11.80 -3.57
CA ARG A 436 -22.68 12.69 -4.22
C ARG A 436 -22.76 12.52 -5.75
N LYS A 437 -21.71 12.01 -6.39
CA LYS A 437 -21.64 11.77 -7.84
C LYS A 437 -22.04 10.34 -8.23
N MET A 438 -22.21 9.43 -7.28
CA MET A 438 -22.66 8.08 -7.60
C MET A 438 -24.08 8.12 -8.14
N PRO A 439 -24.37 7.43 -9.26
CA PRO A 439 -25.74 7.28 -9.73
C PRO A 439 -26.57 6.62 -8.63
N LEU A 440 -27.69 7.23 -8.30
CA LEU A 440 -28.66 6.56 -7.44
C LEU A 440 -29.16 5.29 -8.14
N PRO A 441 -29.32 4.17 -7.45
CA PRO A 441 -30.07 3.03 -7.99
C PRO A 441 -31.41 3.52 -8.50
N ASP A 442 -31.85 3.03 -9.66
CA ASP A 442 -33.17 3.37 -10.20
C ASP A 442 -34.22 3.19 -9.09
N PRO A 443 -35.01 4.21 -8.78
CA PRO A 443 -35.93 4.20 -7.64
C PRO A 443 -37.07 3.21 -7.75
N ARG A 444 -37.13 2.39 -8.80
CA ARG A 444 -38.17 1.37 -9.00
C ARG A 444 -37.66 0.16 -9.74
N PRO A 445 -38.19 -1.03 -9.42
CA PRO A 445 -38.09 -2.18 -10.30
C PRO A 445 -38.58 -1.75 -11.69
N SER A 446 -37.96 -2.23 -12.75
CA SER A 446 -38.38 -1.96 -14.12
C SER A 446 -39.89 -2.22 -14.25
N GLU A 447 -40.57 -1.50 -15.12
CA GLU A 447 -42.03 -1.72 -15.37
C GLU A 447 -42.40 -3.20 -15.57
N LYS A 448 -41.47 -4.01 -16.06
CA LYS A 448 -41.61 -5.47 -16.15
C LYS A 448 -41.77 -6.14 -14.79
N ILE A 449 -40.95 -5.74 -13.79
CA ILE A 449 -41.00 -6.30 -12.42
C ILE A 449 -42.26 -5.79 -11.72
N ALA A 450 -42.65 -4.52 -11.90
CA ALA A 450 -43.90 -3.99 -11.36
C ALA A 450 -45.14 -4.68 -11.92
N LYS A 451 -45.10 -5.13 -13.19
CA LYS A 451 -46.18 -5.94 -13.80
C LYS A 451 -46.18 -7.38 -13.32
N LEU A 452 -45.00 -7.97 -13.02
CA LEU A 452 -44.89 -9.34 -12.53
C LEU A 452 -45.24 -9.47 -11.04
N PHE A 453 -45.02 -8.41 -10.27
CA PHE A 453 -45.30 -8.34 -8.84
C PHE A 453 -46.10 -7.07 -8.52
N PRO A 454 -47.41 -7.02 -8.92
CA PRO A 454 -48.26 -5.88 -8.57
C PRO A 454 -48.34 -5.78 -7.04
N GLN A 455 -47.99 -4.61 -6.49
CA GLN A 455 -48.16 -4.33 -5.06
C GLN A 455 -49.67 -4.33 -4.76
N THR A 456 -50.15 -5.36 -4.11
CA THR A 456 -51.51 -5.40 -3.56
C THR A 456 -51.57 -4.39 -2.43
N ASP A 457 -52.40 -3.39 -2.58
CA ASP A 457 -52.65 -2.36 -1.59
C ASP A 457 -53.31 -3.02 -0.36
N PRO A 458 -52.66 -3.07 0.83
CA PRO A 458 -53.20 -3.83 1.97
C PRO A 458 -54.48 -3.22 2.58
N LEU A 459 -54.98 -2.11 2.00
CA LEU A 459 -56.17 -1.40 2.47
C LEU A 459 -57.47 -1.67 1.67
N LYS A 460 -57.43 -2.51 0.59
CA LYS A 460 -58.64 -2.75 -0.25
C LYS A 460 -59.31 -4.07 -0.04
N ASP A 461 -58.74 -5.00 0.70
CA ASP A 461 -59.39 -6.30 0.97
C ASP A 461 -59.75 -6.43 2.48
N LYS A 462 -60.66 -5.57 2.97
CA LYS A 462 -61.45 -5.90 4.15
C LYS A 462 -62.85 -6.28 3.71
N PRO A 463 -63.31 -7.50 4.01
CA PRO A 463 -64.71 -7.85 3.82
C PRO A 463 -65.61 -6.95 4.69
N LYS A 464 -66.68 -6.41 4.12
CA LYS A 464 -67.72 -5.73 4.87
C LYS A 464 -68.42 -6.74 5.77
N GLU A 465 -68.29 -6.64 7.06
CA GLU A 465 -69.22 -7.25 8.01
C GLU A 465 -70.37 -6.28 8.33
N PRO A 466 -71.60 -6.80 8.52
CA PRO A 466 -72.79 -5.96 8.78
C PRO A 466 -72.92 -5.64 10.26
N GLY A 467 -73.21 -4.40 10.49
CA GLY A 467 -73.72 -3.66 11.60
C GLY A 467 -73.78 -4.28 13.01
N SER A 468 -73.19 -3.57 13.96
CA SER A 468 -73.63 -3.56 15.37
C SER A 468 -73.31 -2.24 16.06
N GLU A 469 -74.22 -1.81 16.88
CA GLU A 469 -74.47 -0.50 17.45
C GLU A 469 -73.39 0.07 18.36
N ALA A 470 -73.44 1.39 18.48
CA ALA A 470 -72.60 2.23 19.31
C ALA A 470 -72.83 2.05 20.80
N LYS A 471 -71.74 2.14 21.61
CA LYS A 471 -71.76 2.54 23.04
C LYS A 471 -70.53 3.42 23.39
N PRO A 472 -70.67 4.31 24.35
CA PRO A 472 -69.90 5.53 24.48
C PRO A 472 -68.56 5.37 25.28
N PRO A 473 -67.76 6.46 25.39
CA PRO A 473 -66.33 6.35 25.69
C PRO A 473 -66.00 6.22 27.17
N VAL A 474 -65.01 5.41 27.49
CA VAL A 474 -64.38 5.34 28.83
C VAL A 474 -62.94 5.84 28.75
N ALA A 475 -62.57 6.64 29.73
CA ALA A 475 -61.32 7.37 29.88
C ALA A 475 -60.06 6.48 30.05
N PRO A 476 -58.84 7.07 29.92
CA PRO A 476 -57.60 6.28 29.70
C PRO A 476 -57.04 5.69 30.99
N SER A 477 -56.61 4.44 30.92
CA SER A 477 -55.83 3.77 31.94
C SER A 477 -54.42 3.43 31.39
N ALA A 478 -53.50 3.54 32.30
CA ALA A 478 -52.05 3.44 32.30
C ALA A 478 -51.35 2.54 31.27
N ALA A 479 -50.19 3.04 30.86
CA ALA A 479 -49.22 2.41 29.98
C ALA A 479 -48.70 1.06 30.49
N THR A 480 -48.71 0.05 29.60
CA THR A 480 -47.99 -1.20 29.77
C THR A 480 -46.75 -1.18 28.86
N PRO A 481 -45.58 -1.68 29.32
CA PRO A 481 -44.33 -1.57 28.54
C PRO A 481 -44.34 -2.43 27.31
N LEU A 482 -43.77 -1.87 26.21
CA LEU A 482 -43.54 -2.54 24.94
C LEU A 482 -42.59 -3.73 25.12
N ALA A 483 -43.06 -4.91 24.71
CA ALA A 483 -42.23 -6.09 24.58
C ALA A 483 -41.16 -5.89 23.52
N GLU A 484 -39.88 -6.13 23.85
CA GLU A 484 -38.77 -6.18 22.93
C GLU A 484 -38.97 -7.30 21.92
N ASN A 485 -39.18 -6.95 20.65
CA ASN A 485 -39.05 -7.89 19.53
C ASN A 485 -37.59 -8.25 19.35
N LYS A 486 -37.16 -9.33 19.98
CA LYS A 486 -35.85 -9.96 19.65
C LYS A 486 -35.93 -10.57 18.24
N VAL A 487 -35.28 -9.94 17.29
CA VAL A 487 -34.98 -10.54 15.98
C VAL A 487 -34.07 -11.75 16.21
N PRO A 488 -34.41 -12.95 15.76
CA PRO A 488 -33.54 -14.12 15.94
C PRO A 488 -32.25 -13.92 15.13
N LEU A 489 -31.10 -14.02 15.81
CA LEU A 489 -29.79 -14.07 15.14
C LEU A 489 -29.70 -15.35 14.30
N PRO A 490 -29.08 -15.31 13.11
CA PRO A 490 -28.84 -16.51 12.31
C PRO A 490 -27.99 -17.49 13.11
N GLN A 491 -28.46 -18.75 13.21
CA GLN A 491 -27.69 -19.80 13.85
C GLN A 491 -26.40 -20.06 13.05
N ALA A 492 -25.28 -20.15 13.78
CA ALA A 492 -24.00 -20.54 13.20
C ALA A 492 -24.12 -21.93 12.53
N ARG A 493 -23.62 -22.05 11.29
CA ARG A 493 -23.53 -23.35 10.62
C ARG A 493 -22.65 -24.29 11.47
N PRO A 494 -23.05 -25.55 11.65
CA PRO A 494 -22.20 -26.52 12.33
C PRO A 494 -20.88 -26.69 11.57
N ALA A 495 -19.78 -26.76 12.32
CA ALA A 495 -18.46 -27.05 11.76
C ALA A 495 -18.49 -28.40 11.05
N ILE A 496 -18.16 -28.43 9.77
CA ILE A 496 -17.95 -29.68 9.02
C ILE A 496 -16.57 -30.19 9.44
N GLU A 497 -16.53 -31.25 10.23
CA GLU A 497 -15.28 -31.97 10.47
C GLU A 497 -14.76 -32.56 9.15
N PRO A 498 -13.47 -32.44 8.82
CA PRO A 498 -12.93 -33.07 7.63
C PRO A 498 -12.90 -34.59 7.80
N GLU A 499 -13.70 -35.30 7.03
CA GLU A 499 -13.60 -36.74 6.87
C GLU A 499 -12.17 -37.13 6.43
N TYR A 500 -11.49 -37.89 7.30
CA TYR A 500 -10.17 -38.46 7.05
C TYR A 500 -10.32 -39.59 6.04
N ILE A 501 -10.14 -39.34 4.75
CA ILE A 501 -10.12 -40.38 3.71
C ILE A 501 -8.73 -41.07 3.76
N ASP A 502 -8.67 -42.23 4.38
CA ASP A 502 -7.52 -43.16 4.32
C ASP A 502 -7.28 -43.65 2.88
N ARG A 503 -6.27 -43.08 2.21
CA ARG A 503 -5.81 -43.49 0.89
C ARG A 503 -4.77 -44.59 0.93
N ARG A 504 -5.01 -45.67 1.67
CA ARG A 504 -4.26 -46.92 1.51
C ARG A 504 -5.14 -48.01 0.92
N HIS A 505 -5.47 -47.93 -0.36
CA HIS A 505 -5.84 -49.10 -1.20
C HIS A 505 -6.24 -48.63 -2.60
N ARG A 506 -5.20 -48.45 -3.43
CA ARG A 506 -5.30 -48.60 -4.91
C ARG A 506 -3.92 -48.73 -5.52
N ARG A 507 -3.27 -49.86 -5.28
CA ARG A 507 -2.33 -50.50 -6.21
C ARG A 507 -2.87 -51.88 -6.45
N LEU A 508 -3.40 -52.10 -7.61
CA LEU A 508 -3.46 -53.37 -8.35
C LEU A 508 -4.41 -53.16 -9.54
N TYR A 509 -3.95 -53.55 -10.71
CA TYR A 509 -4.56 -53.55 -12.04
C TYR A 509 -4.24 -52.33 -12.93
N ARG A 510 -3.10 -52.55 -13.63
CA ARG A 510 -2.98 -52.30 -15.06
C ARG A 510 -1.71 -52.98 -15.60
N HIS A 511 -1.87 -54.25 -15.93
CA HIS A 511 -1.18 -54.91 -17.06
C HIS A 511 -2.28 -55.20 -18.09
N ARG A 512 -2.19 -54.55 -19.19
CA ARG A 512 -2.31 -54.99 -20.58
C ARG A 512 -2.23 -53.76 -21.50
#